data_d3a62afc8a2ec678db19f379df9ea115
#
_entry.id   d3a62afc8a2ec678db19f379df9ea115
#
_cell.length_a   1.000
_cell.length_b   1.000
_cell.length_c   1.000
_cell.angle_alpha   90.00
_cell.angle_beta   90.00
_cell.angle_gamma   90.00
#
_symmetry.space_group_name_H-M   'P 1'
#
loop_
_entity.id
_entity.type
_entity.pdbx_description
1 polymer ?
#
loop_
_entity_poly.entity_id
_entity_poly.type
_entity_poly.pdbx_seq_one_letter_code
_entity_poly.pdbx_strand_id
1 'polypeptide(L)'
;MKTSRIVLAATALGSLALAAGLARAAARAPAVVVAANNPAAAAVTLAQVKAVQSAPREEITGALQPAKGLQTGFEVGGRLARILVQKGTQVAEGQVIAQLDPEIADAQVLGAEAAVKAAEAQSTMAADVAGRNAKLEKSGSVTDLQSKSSTATAASAAAQVQAARAQLAQARAARHRHDLHAPFAGTLIDAPDQVGATVAPGAALFTLEQLDPLVLKLTVSETARAQLKVGTRVHVEAIGSSAVADDAWVRAVIPSADAATRRIPVEVQVPNKAGRFIAHTLARAVLSLGDAQAAISVPASALSSAGGDHVYVLSEGSEVRRVPVQVIDRGADSVVVRSQEPLLRVVDYPASDLVDGAHVSVR
;
A
#
# COMPACT_ATOMS: atom_id res chain seq x y z
N MET A 1 60.30 11.12 29.88
CA MET A 1 61.55 10.44 30.23
C MET A 1 62.02 9.76 28.97
N LYS A 2 63.00 10.30 28.43
CA LYS A 2 64.38 9.75 28.12
C LYS A 2 64.34 8.81 26.92
N THR A 3 64.77 9.26 25.76
CA THR A 3 66.20 9.29 25.26
C THR A 3 66.54 7.96 24.61
N SER A 4 67.12 7.78 23.43
CA SER A 4 68.30 8.40 22.82
C SER A 4 68.42 7.77 21.41
N ARG A 5 68.70 8.42 20.32
CA ARG A 5 70.01 8.90 19.79
C ARG A 5 71.02 7.73 19.73
N ILE A 6 71.63 7.42 18.60
CA ILE A 6 72.81 8.03 17.96
C ILE A 6 73.36 6.97 16.97
N VAL A 7 73.73 7.15 15.79
CA VAL A 7 74.76 7.93 15.10
C VAL A 7 75.59 7.03 14.17
N LEU A 8 75.83 7.53 12.98
CA LEU A 8 77.08 7.78 12.19
C LEU A 8 77.76 6.54 11.59
N ALA A 9 78.23 6.57 10.46
CA ALA A 9 78.92 7.35 9.45
C ALA A 9 79.81 6.39 8.65
N ALA A 10 79.87 6.57 7.41
CA ALA A 10 80.92 7.07 6.54
C ALA A 10 82.13 6.09 6.28
N THR A 11 82.41 5.97 5.05
CA THR A 11 83.70 6.27 4.34
C THR A 11 83.61 5.62 2.94
N ALA A 12 83.62 6.24 1.81
CA ALA A 12 84.59 7.08 1.11
C ALA A 12 85.82 6.31 0.58
N LEU A 13 85.99 6.54 -0.73
CA LEU A 13 87.25 6.61 -1.45
C LEU A 13 87.93 5.38 -2.05
N GLY A 14 88.22 5.57 -3.32
CA GLY A 14 89.42 5.07 -4.01
C GLY A 14 89.05 4.48 -5.39
N SER A 15 89.22 5.13 -6.38
CA SER A 15 90.20 5.82 -7.31
C SER A 15 90.28 4.96 -8.57
N LEU A 16 89.99 5.55 -9.65
CA LEU A 16 90.75 6.23 -10.71
C LEU A 16 91.67 5.28 -11.54
N ALA A 17 91.39 5.39 -12.85
CA ALA A 17 92.30 5.21 -13.97
C ALA A 17 92.58 3.79 -14.52
N LEU A 18 92.11 3.54 -15.69
CA LEU A 18 93.08 3.62 -16.85
C LEU A 18 92.37 3.66 -18.16
N ALA A 19 92.86 4.59 -18.98
CA ALA A 19 92.35 4.92 -20.31
C ALA A 19 92.98 4.03 -21.40
N ALA A 20 92.42 4.14 -22.55
CA ALA A 20 92.94 3.97 -23.88
C ALA A 20 92.87 2.61 -24.57
N GLY A 21 92.21 2.62 -25.68
CA GLY A 21 92.72 1.88 -26.77
C GLY A 21 91.74 1.26 -27.75
N LEU A 22 91.63 1.85 -28.92
CA LEU A 22 91.22 1.24 -30.22
C LEU A 22 89.77 1.04 -30.51
N ALA A 23 89.17 1.93 -31.26
CA ALA A 23 89.11 2.09 -32.71
C ALA A 23 88.44 0.95 -33.52
N ARG A 24 87.31 1.33 -34.10
CA ARG A 24 86.74 0.84 -35.38
C ARG A 24 86.41 -0.64 -35.53
N ALA A 25 85.11 -0.94 -35.45
CA ALA A 25 84.45 -1.74 -36.50
C ALA A 25 82.99 -1.28 -36.57
N ALA A 26 82.68 -0.53 -37.63
CA ALA A 26 81.34 -0.21 -38.01
C ALA A 26 80.64 -1.49 -38.50
N ALA A 27 79.84 -2.14 -37.65
CA ALA A 27 78.92 -3.13 -38.09
C ALA A 27 77.52 -2.47 -38.12
N ARG A 28 77.02 -2.26 -39.29
CA ARG A 28 75.66 -1.85 -39.60
C ARG A 28 74.69 -2.90 -39.05
N ALA A 29 74.06 -2.59 -37.95
CA ALA A 29 72.92 -3.37 -37.47
C ALA A 29 71.78 -3.16 -38.46
N PRO A 30 71.06 -4.25 -38.84
CA PRO A 30 69.86 -4.10 -39.66
C PRO A 30 68.82 -3.31 -38.85
N ALA A 31 68.25 -2.27 -39.48
CA ALA A 31 67.07 -1.59 -38.94
C ALA A 31 66.00 -2.63 -38.75
N VAL A 32 65.68 -2.95 -37.46
CA VAL A 32 64.45 -3.63 -37.10
C VAL A 32 63.32 -2.65 -37.47
N VAL A 33 62.68 -2.90 -38.58
CA VAL A 33 61.41 -2.28 -38.91
C VAL A 33 60.46 -2.85 -37.84
N VAL A 34 60.22 -2.06 -36.80
CA VAL A 34 59.06 -2.30 -35.92
C VAL A 34 57.88 -2.12 -36.83
N ALA A 35 57.34 -3.24 -37.30
CA ALA A 35 56.03 -3.23 -37.95
C ALA A 35 55.11 -2.61 -36.88
N ALA A 36 54.57 -1.45 -37.20
CA ALA A 36 53.46 -0.87 -36.46
C ALA A 36 52.37 -1.95 -36.44
N ASN A 37 52.27 -2.58 -35.30
CA ASN A 37 51.18 -3.51 -35.02
C ASN A 37 49.92 -2.64 -35.00
N ASN A 38 49.34 -2.45 -36.18
CA ASN A 38 48.02 -1.84 -36.30
C ASN A 38 47.08 -2.87 -35.67
N PRO A 39 46.53 -2.64 -34.48
CA PRO A 39 45.60 -3.61 -33.89
C PRO A 39 44.48 -3.78 -34.88
N ALA A 40 44.27 -5.01 -35.36
CA ALA A 40 43.15 -5.30 -36.26
C ALA A 40 41.91 -4.67 -35.63
N ALA A 41 41.29 -3.73 -36.41
CA ALA A 41 40.14 -2.99 -35.94
C ALA A 41 39.10 -3.97 -35.38
N ALA A 42 38.80 -3.85 -34.08
CA ALA A 42 37.87 -4.74 -33.42
C ALA A 42 36.51 -4.69 -34.16
N ALA A 43 36.01 -5.85 -34.55
CA ALA A 43 34.71 -5.93 -35.21
C ALA A 43 33.59 -5.73 -34.17
N VAL A 44 32.74 -4.74 -34.37
CA VAL A 44 31.62 -4.40 -33.49
C VAL A 44 30.30 -4.49 -34.21
N THR A 45 29.25 -4.85 -33.48
CA THR A 45 27.87 -4.84 -33.95
C THR A 45 27.17 -3.58 -33.37
N LEU A 46 26.29 -2.98 -34.16
CA LEU A 46 25.52 -1.83 -33.68
C LEU A 46 24.19 -2.24 -33.07
N ALA A 47 23.90 -1.69 -31.91
CA ALA A 47 22.63 -1.87 -31.23
C ALA A 47 21.54 -1.00 -31.85
N GLN A 48 20.31 -1.51 -31.89
CA GLN A 48 19.13 -0.69 -32.16
C GLN A 48 18.77 0.13 -30.93
N VAL A 49 18.70 1.43 -31.09
CA VAL A 49 18.29 2.37 -30.05
C VAL A 49 16.90 2.92 -30.36
N LYS A 50 16.10 3.12 -29.32
CA LYS A 50 14.73 3.67 -29.43
C LYS A 50 14.56 4.83 -28.48
N ALA A 51 14.07 5.96 -28.97
CA ALA A 51 13.65 7.06 -28.11
C ALA A 51 12.37 6.65 -27.38
N VAL A 52 12.36 6.81 -26.06
CA VAL A 52 11.24 6.46 -25.18
C VAL A 52 10.99 7.59 -24.19
N GLN A 53 9.78 7.63 -23.64
CA GLN A 53 9.48 8.45 -22.48
C GLN A 53 9.50 7.54 -21.26
N SER A 54 10.33 7.80 -20.29
CA SER A 54 10.46 6.97 -19.09
C SER A 54 10.65 7.81 -17.84
N ALA A 55 10.08 7.33 -16.75
CA ALA A 55 10.34 7.84 -15.40
C ALA A 55 11.14 6.78 -14.62
N PRO A 56 11.98 7.19 -13.67
CA PRO A 56 12.61 6.25 -12.75
C PRO A 56 11.56 5.37 -12.08
N ARG A 57 11.84 4.08 -11.92
CA ARG A 57 10.94 3.13 -11.28
C ARG A 57 11.58 2.57 -10.02
N GLU A 58 10.77 2.38 -9.00
CA GLU A 58 11.17 1.69 -7.78
C GLU A 58 10.23 0.51 -7.57
N GLU A 59 10.79 -0.69 -7.47
CA GLU A 59 10.05 -1.91 -7.16
C GLU A 59 10.09 -2.14 -5.65
N ILE A 60 8.92 -2.22 -5.04
CA ILE A 60 8.80 -2.36 -3.59
C ILE A 60 7.80 -3.47 -3.28
N THR A 61 8.20 -4.37 -2.39
CA THR A 61 7.30 -5.39 -1.86
C THR A 61 6.59 -4.87 -0.62
N GLY A 62 5.30 -5.12 -0.53
CA GLY A 62 4.46 -4.76 0.59
C GLY A 62 3.45 -5.86 0.94
N ALA A 63 2.72 -5.66 2.03
CA ALA A 63 1.66 -6.57 2.47
C ALA A 63 0.29 -6.05 2.01
N LEU A 64 -0.47 -6.92 1.36
CA LEU A 64 -1.88 -6.68 1.05
C LEU A 64 -2.71 -6.84 2.32
N GLN A 65 -3.50 -5.84 2.64
CA GLN A 65 -4.41 -5.85 3.79
C GLN A 65 -5.84 -5.55 3.34
N PRO A 66 -6.86 -6.03 4.06
CA PRO A 66 -8.23 -5.62 3.80
C PRO A 66 -8.38 -4.12 4.02
N ALA A 67 -9.25 -3.46 3.24
CA ALA A 67 -9.51 -2.03 3.41
C ALA A 67 -10.14 -1.71 4.78
N LYS A 68 -10.95 -2.63 5.28
CA LYS A 68 -11.49 -2.64 6.64
C LYS A 68 -11.44 -4.06 7.17
N GLY A 69 -11.04 -4.22 8.42
CA GLY A 69 -11.05 -5.49 9.13
C GLY A 69 -11.55 -5.26 10.55
N LEU A 70 -12.48 -6.06 11.00
CA LEU A 70 -13.04 -5.97 12.34
C LEU A 70 -13.31 -7.35 12.92
N GLN A 71 -12.86 -7.55 14.13
CA GLN A 71 -13.32 -8.64 14.96
C GLN A 71 -14.49 -8.15 15.81
N THR A 72 -15.62 -8.81 15.70
CA THR A 72 -16.86 -8.39 16.33
C THR A 72 -17.53 -9.54 17.06
N GLY A 73 -18.45 -9.19 17.95
CA GLY A 73 -19.27 -10.11 18.72
C GLY A 73 -20.47 -9.40 19.30
N PHE A 74 -21.20 -10.07 20.18
CA PHE A 74 -22.40 -9.53 20.78
C PHE A 74 -22.07 -8.56 21.91
N GLU A 75 -22.83 -7.48 22.02
CA GLU A 75 -22.72 -6.52 23.13
C GLU A 75 -23.29 -7.07 24.44
N VAL A 76 -24.16 -8.09 24.35
CA VAL A 76 -24.80 -8.75 25.47
C VAL A 76 -24.42 -10.21 25.52
N GLY A 77 -24.44 -10.80 26.71
CA GLY A 77 -24.22 -12.23 26.91
C GLY A 77 -25.48 -13.03 26.62
N GLY A 78 -25.30 -14.27 26.17
CA GLY A 78 -26.40 -15.16 25.90
C GLY A 78 -25.95 -16.45 25.24
N ARG A 79 -26.89 -17.37 24.98
CA ARG A 79 -26.64 -18.59 24.25
C ARG A 79 -26.73 -18.29 22.74
N LEU A 80 -25.72 -18.69 21.97
CA LEU A 80 -25.71 -18.56 20.50
C LEU A 80 -26.78 -19.51 19.92
N ALA A 81 -27.89 -18.96 19.42
CA ALA A 81 -29.01 -19.72 18.91
C ALA A 81 -28.85 -20.09 17.45
N ARG A 82 -28.38 -19.15 16.65
CA ARG A 82 -28.24 -19.31 15.16
C ARG A 82 -27.04 -18.58 14.61
N ILE A 83 -26.43 -19.18 13.59
CA ILE A 83 -25.46 -18.58 12.70
C ILE A 83 -26.12 -18.56 11.32
N LEU A 84 -26.35 -17.37 10.78
CA LEU A 84 -27.11 -17.16 9.53
C LEU A 84 -26.21 -17.08 8.29
N VAL A 85 -24.90 -16.87 8.50
CA VAL A 85 -23.92 -16.68 7.43
C VAL A 85 -22.72 -17.59 7.69
N GLN A 86 -22.29 -18.31 6.67
CA GLN A 86 -21.12 -19.20 6.75
C GLN A 86 -19.81 -18.45 6.48
N LYS A 87 -18.68 -19.02 6.94
CA LYS A 87 -17.34 -18.54 6.60
C LYS A 87 -17.15 -18.48 5.08
N GLY A 88 -16.48 -17.45 4.59
CA GLY A 88 -16.25 -17.20 3.16
C GLY A 88 -17.41 -16.52 2.44
N THR A 89 -18.55 -16.28 3.08
CA THR A 89 -19.72 -15.64 2.46
C THR A 89 -19.60 -14.11 2.54
N GLN A 90 -20.00 -13.43 1.46
CA GLN A 90 -20.15 -11.98 1.46
C GLN A 90 -21.43 -11.56 2.16
N VAL A 91 -21.35 -10.51 2.96
CA VAL A 91 -22.47 -9.90 3.68
C VAL A 91 -22.60 -8.43 3.32
N ALA A 92 -23.83 -7.95 3.31
CA ALA A 92 -24.14 -6.54 3.16
C ALA A 92 -24.05 -5.81 4.50
N GLU A 93 -23.83 -4.50 4.48
CA GLU A 93 -23.95 -3.66 5.67
C GLU A 93 -25.33 -3.77 6.29
N GLY A 94 -25.42 -3.92 7.63
CA GLY A 94 -26.67 -4.13 8.36
C GLY A 94 -27.24 -5.54 8.29
N GLN A 95 -26.68 -6.45 7.50
CA GLN A 95 -27.15 -7.85 7.45
C GLN A 95 -26.91 -8.58 8.78
N VAL A 96 -27.91 -9.35 9.23
CA VAL A 96 -27.78 -10.17 10.43
C VAL A 96 -26.85 -11.36 10.14
N ILE A 97 -25.79 -11.49 10.91
CA ILE A 97 -24.79 -12.57 10.80
C ILE A 97 -25.16 -13.75 11.71
N ALA A 98 -25.56 -13.45 12.95
CA ALA A 98 -25.86 -14.44 13.97
C ALA A 98 -26.86 -13.89 14.99
N GLN A 99 -27.47 -14.78 15.75
CA GLN A 99 -28.48 -14.45 16.78
C GLN A 99 -28.20 -15.19 18.08
N LEU A 100 -28.30 -14.47 19.20
CA LEU A 100 -28.45 -15.07 20.52
C LEU A 100 -29.90 -15.50 20.72
N ASP A 101 -30.13 -16.36 21.72
CA ASP A 101 -31.45 -16.76 22.13
C ASP A 101 -32.27 -15.54 22.62
N PRO A 102 -33.35 -15.16 21.91
CA PRO A 102 -34.05 -13.93 22.21
C PRO A 102 -35.24 -14.11 23.14
N GLU A 103 -35.50 -15.34 23.67
CA GLU A 103 -36.74 -15.68 24.34
C GLU A 103 -37.10 -14.71 25.48
N ILE A 104 -36.13 -14.41 26.35
CA ILE A 104 -36.34 -13.47 27.47
C ILE A 104 -36.55 -12.04 26.98
N ALA A 105 -35.77 -11.62 25.97
CA ALA A 105 -35.88 -10.28 25.42
C ALA A 105 -37.20 -10.07 24.65
N ASP A 106 -37.66 -11.08 23.90
CA ASP A 106 -38.95 -11.06 23.22
C ASP A 106 -40.12 -11.02 24.25
N ALA A 107 -40.05 -11.75 25.35
CA ALA A 107 -41.03 -11.66 26.43
C ALA A 107 -41.08 -10.26 27.07
N GLN A 108 -39.92 -9.62 27.25
CA GLN A 108 -39.85 -8.22 27.74
C GLN A 108 -40.49 -7.23 26.77
N VAL A 109 -40.25 -7.36 25.47
CA VAL A 109 -40.90 -6.53 24.44
C VAL A 109 -42.40 -6.71 24.48
N LEU A 110 -42.90 -7.96 24.55
CA LEU A 110 -44.33 -8.24 24.60
C LEU A 110 -44.99 -7.66 25.87
N GLY A 111 -44.32 -7.76 27.05
CA GLY A 111 -44.77 -7.13 28.28
C GLY A 111 -44.85 -5.61 28.18
N ALA A 112 -43.83 -4.96 27.59
CA ALA A 112 -43.82 -3.53 27.39
C ALA A 112 -44.89 -3.06 26.36
N GLU A 113 -45.17 -3.84 25.32
CA GLU A 113 -46.27 -3.58 24.38
C GLU A 113 -47.63 -3.63 25.05
N ALA A 114 -47.85 -4.62 25.95
CA ALA A 114 -49.07 -4.69 26.73
C ALA A 114 -49.25 -3.48 27.67
N ALA A 115 -48.15 -3.01 28.28
CA ALA A 115 -48.17 -1.82 29.13
C ALA A 115 -48.51 -0.53 28.33
N VAL A 116 -48.02 -0.38 27.12
CA VAL A 116 -48.40 0.75 26.23
C VAL A 116 -49.89 0.69 25.94
N LYS A 117 -50.44 -0.45 25.54
CA LYS A 117 -51.88 -0.60 25.26
C LYS A 117 -52.75 -0.28 26.49
N ALA A 118 -52.35 -0.70 27.66
CA ALA A 118 -53.07 -0.39 28.93
C ALA A 118 -53.04 1.11 29.23
N ALA A 119 -51.87 1.76 29.07
CA ALA A 119 -51.73 3.22 29.27
C ALA A 119 -52.52 4.03 28.22
N GLU A 120 -52.58 3.59 26.98
CA GLU A 120 -53.36 4.22 25.90
C GLU A 120 -54.85 4.11 26.21
N ALA A 121 -55.34 2.98 26.65
CA ALA A 121 -56.74 2.82 27.06
C ALA A 121 -57.11 3.75 28.20
N GLN A 122 -56.26 3.84 29.24
CA GLN A 122 -56.45 4.73 30.39
C GLN A 122 -56.42 6.21 29.94
N SER A 123 -55.52 6.60 29.05
CA SER A 123 -55.41 7.95 28.54
C SER A 123 -56.67 8.34 27.72
N THR A 124 -57.20 7.42 26.92
CA THR A 124 -58.43 7.62 26.17
C THR A 124 -59.62 7.86 27.10
N MET A 125 -59.78 6.99 28.14
CA MET A 125 -60.84 7.20 29.14
C MET A 125 -60.72 8.55 29.85
N ALA A 126 -59.52 8.92 30.27
CA ALA A 126 -59.29 10.21 30.96
C ALA A 126 -59.56 11.39 30.06
N ALA A 127 -59.16 11.32 28.80
CA ALA A 127 -59.44 12.36 27.79
C ALA A 127 -60.95 12.51 27.50
N ASP A 128 -61.69 11.39 27.43
CA ASP A 128 -63.13 11.40 27.26
C ASP A 128 -63.90 12.01 28.44
N VAL A 129 -63.40 11.76 29.66
CA VAL A 129 -63.96 12.37 30.87
C VAL A 129 -63.66 13.86 30.89
N ALA A 130 -62.43 14.29 30.60
CA ALA A 130 -62.03 15.68 30.53
C ALA A 130 -62.85 16.45 29.44
N GLY A 131 -63.01 15.83 28.28
CA GLY A 131 -63.82 16.40 27.17
C GLY A 131 -65.29 16.57 27.53
N ARG A 132 -65.87 15.63 28.26
CA ARG A 132 -67.25 15.75 28.78
C ARG A 132 -67.38 16.84 29.85
N ASN A 133 -66.47 16.85 30.82
CA ASN A 133 -66.50 17.88 31.90
C ASN A 133 -66.30 19.29 31.34
N ALA A 134 -65.44 19.49 30.33
CA ALA A 134 -65.24 20.79 29.66
C ALA A 134 -66.52 21.26 28.93
N LYS A 135 -67.35 20.35 28.40
CA LYS A 135 -68.64 20.70 27.79
C LYS A 135 -69.67 21.06 28.86
N LEU A 136 -69.73 20.32 29.97
CA LEU A 136 -70.67 20.53 31.07
C LEU A 136 -70.36 21.79 31.88
N GLU A 137 -69.08 22.17 31.98
CA GLU A 137 -68.66 23.45 32.56
C GLU A 137 -69.25 24.66 31.82
N LYS A 138 -69.19 24.62 30.48
CA LYS A 138 -69.78 25.65 29.61
C LYS A 138 -71.31 25.82 29.79
N SER A 139 -72.00 24.75 30.19
CA SER A 139 -73.42 24.74 30.53
C SER A 139 -73.71 25.05 32.01
N GLY A 140 -72.69 25.31 32.84
CA GLY A 140 -72.82 25.54 34.28
C GLY A 140 -73.18 24.31 35.12
N SER A 141 -73.06 23.05 34.54
CA SER A 141 -73.45 21.82 35.19
C SER A 141 -72.33 21.19 36.05
N VAL A 142 -71.08 21.65 35.88
CA VAL A 142 -69.90 21.25 36.73
C VAL A 142 -69.06 22.47 37.06
N THR A 143 -68.31 22.39 38.17
CA THR A 143 -67.47 23.50 38.60
C THR A 143 -66.16 23.57 37.77
N ASP A 144 -65.58 24.79 37.65
CA ASP A 144 -64.27 25.03 37.02
C ASP A 144 -63.19 24.13 37.64
N LEU A 145 -63.19 23.94 39.00
CA LEU A 145 -62.28 23.06 39.69
C LEU A 145 -62.37 21.60 39.16
N GLN A 146 -63.59 21.11 38.95
CA GLN A 146 -63.84 19.74 38.50
C GLN A 146 -63.32 19.57 37.03
N SER A 147 -63.55 20.56 36.19
CA SER A 147 -63.07 20.59 34.80
C SER A 147 -61.55 20.62 34.71
N LYS A 148 -60.88 21.47 35.48
CA LYS A 148 -59.42 21.56 35.61
C LYS A 148 -58.81 20.27 36.18
N SER A 149 -59.42 19.65 37.17
CA SER A 149 -58.98 18.37 37.77
C SER A 149 -59.02 17.25 36.71
N SER A 150 -60.11 17.15 35.95
CA SER A 150 -60.19 16.11 34.89
C SER A 150 -59.21 16.33 33.77
N THR A 151 -58.93 17.60 33.38
CA THR A 151 -57.91 17.98 32.42
C THR A 151 -56.50 17.58 32.90
N ALA A 152 -56.17 17.89 34.19
CA ALA A 152 -54.89 17.46 34.80
C ALA A 152 -54.77 15.93 34.83
N THR A 153 -55.87 15.19 35.09
CA THR A 153 -55.89 13.72 35.08
C THR A 153 -55.63 13.21 33.66
N ALA A 154 -56.23 13.81 32.65
CA ALA A 154 -56.00 13.41 31.24
C ALA A 154 -54.56 13.72 30.83
N ALA A 155 -53.98 14.85 31.24
CA ALA A 155 -52.58 15.17 30.98
C ALA A 155 -51.62 14.18 31.68
N SER A 156 -51.92 13.77 32.92
CA SER A 156 -51.15 12.75 33.63
C SER A 156 -51.24 11.39 32.93
N ALA A 157 -52.41 10.95 32.48
CA ALA A 157 -52.57 9.70 31.74
C ALA A 157 -51.85 9.76 30.37
N ALA A 158 -51.85 10.89 29.68
CA ALA A 158 -51.06 11.06 28.45
C ALA A 158 -49.56 10.96 28.73
N ALA A 159 -49.07 11.53 29.83
CA ALA A 159 -47.68 11.38 30.26
C ALA A 159 -47.28 9.91 30.54
N GLN A 160 -48.22 9.13 31.13
CA GLN A 160 -48.04 7.67 31.38
C GLN A 160 -47.88 6.89 30.04
N VAL A 161 -48.61 7.26 28.98
CA VAL A 161 -48.41 6.67 27.66
C VAL A 161 -47.00 6.93 27.13
N GLN A 162 -46.48 8.14 27.30
CA GLN A 162 -45.11 8.45 26.89
C GLN A 162 -44.07 7.65 27.67
N ALA A 163 -44.26 7.47 29.00
CA ALA A 163 -43.40 6.65 29.83
C ALA A 163 -43.41 5.18 29.40
N ALA A 164 -44.60 4.60 29.13
CA ALA A 164 -44.72 3.25 28.64
C ALA A 164 -44.10 3.04 27.25
N ARG A 165 -44.24 4.00 26.36
CA ARG A 165 -43.57 3.97 25.04
C ARG A 165 -42.05 4.04 25.14
N ALA A 166 -41.52 4.81 26.09
CA ALA A 166 -40.07 4.87 26.35
C ALA A 166 -39.56 3.50 26.89
N GLN A 167 -40.31 2.82 27.75
CA GLN A 167 -39.99 1.46 28.23
C GLN A 167 -40.02 0.43 27.08
N LEU A 168 -40.99 0.52 26.18
CA LEU A 168 -41.07 -0.32 25.00
C LEU A 168 -39.85 -0.09 24.07
N ALA A 169 -39.48 1.16 23.84
CA ALA A 169 -38.31 1.48 23.06
C ALA A 169 -37.02 0.89 23.67
N GLN A 170 -36.88 0.96 24.99
CA GLN A 170 -35.78 0.33 25.73
C GLN A 170 -35.76 -1.19 25.57
N ALA A 171 -36.91 -1.86 25.73
CA ALA A 171 -37.03 -3.31 25.55
C ALA A 171 -36.66 -3.74 24.12
N ARG A 172 -37.14 -3.01 23.11
CA ARG A 172 -36.80 -3.26 21.70
C ARG A 172 -35.30 -3.05 21.42
N ALA A 173 -34.69 -2.03 21.98
CA ALA A 173 -33.23 -1.81 21.86
C ALA A 173 -32.44 -2.93 22.53
N ALA A 174 -32.89 -3.43 23.69
CA ALA A 174 -32.27 -4.58 24.32
C ALA A 174 -32.40 -5.86 23.49
N ARG A 175 -33.56 -6.10 22.88
CA ARG A 175 -33.79 -7.24 21.96
C ARG A 175 -32.92 -7.14 20.73
N HIS A 176 -32.76 -5.94 20.12
CA HIS A 176 -31.94 -5.73 18.94
C HIS A 176 -30.46 -6.13 19.17
N ARG A 177 -29.93 -5.99 20.38
CA ARG A 177 -28.57 -6.41 20.73
C ARG A 177 -28.36 -7.94 20.73
N HIS A 178 -29.43 -8.74 20.64
CA HIS A 178 -29.35 -10.18 20.45
C HIS A 178 -29.11 -10.58 19.00
N ASP A 179 -29.25 -9.64 18.05
CA ASP A 179 -28.92 -9.81 16.64
C ASP A 179 -27.56 -9.17 16.35
N LEU A 180 -26.62 -9.94 15.83
CA LEU A 180 -25.33 -9.41 15.40
C LEU A 180 -25.42 -8.98 13.95
N HIS A 181 -25.24 -7.68 13.72
CA HIS A 181 -25.28 -7.08 12.38
C HIS A 181 -23.89 -6.80 11.85
N ALA A 182 -23.71 -6.93 10.52
CA ALA A 182 -22.48 -6.53 9.84
C ALA A 182 -22.35 -5.01 9.85
N PRO A 183 -21.26 -4.43 10.40
CA PRO A 183 -21.09 -2.97 10.47
C PRO A 183 -20.69 -2.35 9.13
N PHE A 184 -20.27 -3.15 8.18
CA PHE A 184 -19.96 -2.76 6.78
C PHE A 184 -20.09 -3.98 5.87
N ALA A 185 -20.22 -3.75 4.57
CA ALA A 185 -20.24 -4.82 3.58
C ALA A 185 -18.84 -5.46 3.46
N GLY A 186 -18.76 -6.79 3.53
CA GLY A 186 -17.49 -7.52 3.51
C GLY A 186 -17.67 -9.02 3.42
N THR A 187 -16.60 -9.76 3.64
CA THR A 187 -16.58 -11.23 3.69
C THR A 187 -16.35 -11.69 5.12
N LEU A 188 -17.13 -12.64 5.55
CA LEU A 188 -16.98 -13.27 6.87
C LEU A 188 -15.80 -14.26 6.81
N ILE A 189 -14.68 -13.90 7.44
CA ILE A 189 -13.45 -14.70 7.41
C ILE A 189 -13.48 -15.79 8.45
N ASP A 190 -13.96 -15.43 9.66
CA ASP A 190 -14.06 -16.38 10.77
C ASP A 190 -15.39 -16.25 11.50
N ALA A 191 -15.91 -17.38 11.96
CA ALA A 191 -17.14 -17.51 12.72
C ALA A 191 -17.10 -18.81 13.53
N PRO A 192 -17.86 -18.94 14.63
CA PRO A 192 -18.05 -20.21 15.33
C PRO A 192 -18.66 -21.27 14.40
N ASP A 193 -18.20 -22.51 14.52
CA ASP A 193 -18.73 -23.62 13.70
C ASP A 193 -20.00 -24.25 14.32
N GLN A 194 -20.25 -23.96 15.60
CA GLN A 194 -21.35 -24.58 16.34
C GLN A 194 -22.19 -23.57 17.09
N VAL A 195 -23.49 -23.82 17.16
CA VAL A 195 -24.46 -23.10 17.97
C VAL A 195 -24.62 -23.74 19.33
N GLY A 196 -25.28 -23.07 20.30
CA GLY A 196 -25.57 -23.58 21.63
C GLY A 196 -24.56 -23.18 22.68
N ALA A 197 -23.41 -22.66 22.34
CA ALA A 197 -22.42 -22.15 23.28
C ALA A 197 -22.92 -20.86 23.95
N THR A 198 -22.54 -20.66 25.21
CA THR A 198 -22.78 -19.41 25.94
C THR A 198 -21.66 -18.43 25.59
N VAL A 199 -22.05 -17.24 25.20
CA VAL A 199 -21.16 -16.15 24.75
C VAL A 199 -21.15 -15.06 25.81
N ALA A 200 -19.94 -14.57 26.14
CA ALA A 200 -19.77 -13.43 27.03
C ALA A 200 -19.93 -12.09 26.21
N PRO A 201 -20.40 -11.03 26.89
CA PRO A 201 -20.45 -9.70 26.26
C PRO A 201 -19.08 -9.25 25.74
N GLY A 202 -19.02 -8.74 24.51
CA GLY A 202 -17.81 -8.24 23.92
C GLY A 202 -16.81 -9.29 23.44
N ALA A 203 -17.13 -10.59 23.53
CA ALA A 203 -16.27 -11.65 23.01
C ALA A 203 -16.17 -11.54 21.48
N ALA A 204 -14.94 -11.46 20.95
CA ALA A 204 -14.69 -11.44 19.51
C ALA A 204 -14.87 -12.85 18.95
N LEU A 205 -15.96 -13.06 18.23
CA LEU A 205 -16.36 -14.37 17.69
C LEU A 205 -16.36 -14.40 16.17
N PHE A 206 -16.48 -13.25 15.53
CA PHE A 206 -16.62 -13.12 14.10
C PHE A 206 -15.56 -12.17 13.57
N THR A 207 -14.91 -12.54 12.47
CA THR A 207 -13.97 -11.67 11.76
C THR A 207 -14.57 -11.31 10.42
N LEU A 208 -14.82 -10.01 10.21
CA LEU A 208 -15.36 -9.46 8.97
C LEU A 208 -14.28 -8.60 8.30
N GLU A 209 -14.04 -8.85 7.01
CA GLU A 209 -13.04 -8.12 6.22
C GLU A 209 -13.62 -7.62 4.91
N GLN A 210 -13.29 -6.39 4.55
CA GLN A 210 -13.56 -5.84 3.23
C GLN A 210 -12.40 -6.17 2.29
N LEU A 211 -12.62 -7.14 1.39
CA LEU A 211 -11.61 -7.67 0.48
C LEU A 211 -11.59 -6.95 -0.88
N ASP A 212 -12.52 -6.05 -1.13
CA ASP A 212 -12.55 -5.15 -2.27
C ASP A 212 -12.96 -3.73 -1.84
N PRO A 213 -12.07 -2.75 -2.02
CA PRO A 213 -10.68 -2.88 -2.46
C PRO A 213 -9.77 -3.46 -1.36
N LEU A 214 -8.57 -3.92 -1.74
CA LEU A 214 -7.47 -4.18 -0.81
C LEU A 214 -6.58 -2.94 -0.70
N VAL A 215 -5.78 -2.90 0.36
CA VAL A 215 -4.76 -1.87 0.58
C VAL A 215 -3.39 -2.52 0.66
N LEU A 216 -2.52 -2.20 -0.26
CA LEU A 216 -1.12 -2.61 -0.21
C LEU A 216 -0.35 -1.59 0.62
N LYS A 217 0.15 -2.03 1.76
CA LYS A 217 1.02 -1.23 2.63
C LYS A 217 2.47 -1.48 2.28
N LEU A 218 3.15 -0.42 1.91
CA LEU A 218 4.56 -0.44 1.56
C LEU A 218 5.29 0.75 2.17
N THR A 219 6.61 0.74 2.11
CA THR A 219 7.43 1.82 2.63
C THR A 219 8.42 2.28 1.57
N VAL A 220 8.54 3.58 1.38
CA VAL A 220 9.43 4.20 0.39
C VAL A 220 10.55 4.97 1.04
N SER A 221 11.61 5.26 0.28
CA SER A 221 12.67 6.17 0.68
C SER A 221 12.18 7.63 0.70
N GLU A 222 12.88 8.50 1.40
CA GLU A 222 12.59 9.93 1.42
C GLU A 222 12.67 10.55 0.01
N THR A 223 13.64 10.11 -0.78
CA THR A 223 13.83 10.55 -2.16
C THR A 223 12.64 10.16 -3.05
N ALA A 224 12.18 8.92 -2.94
CA ALA A 224 11.01 8.44 -3.67
C ALA A 224 9.73 9.17 -3.22
N ARG A 225 9.59 9.43 -1.91
CA ARG A 225 8.47 10.16 -1.35
C ARG A 225 8.31 11.56 -1.97
N ALA A 226 9.41 12.28 -2.20
CA ALA A 226 9.38 13.63 -2.77
C ALA A 226 8.73 13.67 -4.17
N GLN A 227 8.75 12.55 -4.87
CA GLN A 227 8.24 12.41 -6.25
C GLN A 227 6.87 11.71 -6.32
N LEU A 228 6.39 11.12 -5.21
CA LEU A 228 5.10 10.44 -5.14
C LEU A 228 3.97 11.40 -4.80
N LYS A 229 2.87 11.31 -5.54
CA LYS A 229 1.63 12.04 -5.32
C LYS A 229 0.47 11.08 -5.07
N VAL A 230 -0.48 11.48 -4.24
CA VAL A 230 -1.76 10.77 -4.11
C VAL A 230 -2.45 10.74 -5.48
N GLY A 231 -2.99 9.58 -5.85
CA GLY A 231 -3.58 9.35 -7.16
C GLY A 231 -2.60 8.85 -8.23
N THR A 232 -1.28 8.78 -7.94
CA THR A 232 -0.31 8.17 -8.87
C THR A 232 -0.69 6.71 -9.10
N ARG A 233 -0.77 6.30 -10.38
CA ARG A 233 -1.03 4.90 -10.75
C ARG A 233 0.17 4.03 -10.41
N VAL A 234 -0.12 2.83 -9.96
CA VAL A 234 0.85 1.84 -9.52
C VAL A 234 0.52 0.50 -10.17
N HIS A 235 1.51 -0.11 -10.78
CA HIS A 235 1.40 -1.49 -11.23
C HIS A 235 1.66 -2.42 -10.04
N VAL A 236 0.74 -3.33 -9.76
CA VAL A 236 0.81 -4.24 -8.62
C VAL A 236 0.73 -5.69 -9.09
N GLU A 237 1.68 -6.50 -8.68
CA GLU A 237 1.74 -7.93 -8.95
C GLU A 237 1.69 -8.72 -7.64
N ALA A 238 0.85 -9.73 -7.56
CA ALA A 238 0.84 -10.63 -6.40
C ALA A 238 2.05 -11.57 -6.44
N ILE A 239 2.71 -11.73 -5.30
CA ILE A 239 3.81 -12.70 -5.17
C ILE A 239 3.20 -14.08 -4.94
N GLY A 240 3.50 -15.03 -5.84
CA GLY A 240 3.00 -16.40 -5.75
C GLY A 240 1.70 -16.68 -6.51
N SER A 241 1.16 -15.69 -7.24
CA SER A 241 0.06 -15.89 -8.18
C SER A 241 0.26 -15.01 -9.43
N SER A 242 -0.53 -15.24 -10.47
CA SER A 242 -0.51 -14.42 -11.70
C SER A 242 -1.43 -13.19 -11.63
N ALA A 243 -1.86 -12.79 -10.44
CA ALA A 243 -2.73 -11.63 -10.29
C ALA A 243 -1.95 -10.33 -10.48
N VAL A 244 -2.45 -9.50 -11.38
CA VAL A 244 -1.90 -8.19 -11.73
C VAL A 244 -3.00 -7.14 -11.70
N ALA A 245 -2.68 -5.93 -11.21
CA ALA A 245 -3.53 -4.76 -11.25
C ALA A 245 -2.74 -3.54 -11.76
N ASP A 246 -3.17 -3.02 -12.92
CA ASP A 246 -2.64 -1.80 -13.53
C ASP A 246 -3.42 -0.55 -13.13
N ASP A 247 -4.56 -0.74 -12.50
CA ASP A 247 -5.50 0.28 -12.06
C ASP A 247 -5.40 0.60 -10.56
N ALA A 248 -4.37 0.08 -9.89
CA ALA A 248 -4.07 0.47 -8.52
C ALA A 248 -3.50 1.89 -8.47
N TRP A 249 -3.70 2.59 -7.34
CA TRP A 249 -3.22 3.96 -7.18
C TRP A 249 -2.79 4.26 -5.74
N VAL A 250 -1.88 5.23 -5.58
CA VAL A 250 -1.47 5.74 -4.28
C VAL A 250 -2.66 6.42 -3.60
N ARG A 251 -3.17 5.80 -2.53
CA ARG A 251 -4.27 6.30 -1.71
C ARG A 251 -3.81 7.34 -0.70
N ALA A 252 -2.70 7.06 -0.05
CA ALA A 252 -2.15 7.92 0.98
C ALA A 252 -0.63 7.79 1.07
N VAL A 253 0.01 8.91 1.39
CA VAL A 253 1.42 8.97 1.78
C VAL A 253 1.45 9.53 3.19
N ILE A 254 1.89 8.73 4.17
CA ILE A 254 1.85 9.10 5.58
C ILE A 254 3.04 10.02 5.87
N PRO A 255 2.84 11.26 6.34
CA PRO A 255 3.92 12.24 6.52
C PRO A 255 4.70 12.00 7.83
N SER A 256 5.00 10.75 8.11
CA SER A 256 5.79 10.33 9.27
C SER A 256 6.64 9.12 8.88
N ALA A 257 7.95 9.23 9.01
CA ALA A 257 8.84 8.11 8.78
C ALA A 257 8.85 7.17 9.99
N ASP A 258 8.98 5.88 9.73
CA ASP A 258 9.26 4.90 10.76
C ASP A 258 10.63 5.17 11.40
N ALA A 259 10.69 5.25 12.72
CA ALA A 259 11.89 5.68 13.44
C ALA A 259 13.06 4.68 13.30
N ALA A 260 12.78 3.39 13.12
CA ALA A 260 13.79 2.34 13.01
C ALA A 260 14.35 2.23 11.58
N THR A 261 13.47 2.28 10.58
CA THR A 261 13.83 2.06 9.18
C THR A 261 14.05 3.36 8.41
N ARG A 262 13.60 4.51 8.94
CA ARG A 262 13.59 5.83 8.29
C ARG A 262 12.87 5.82 6.93
N ARG A 263 11.98 4.85 6.73
CA ARG A 263 11.16 4.75 5.52
C ARG A 263 9.77 5.34 5.77
N ILE A 264 9.17 5.85 4.74
CA ILE A 264 7.88 6.54 4.79
C ILE A 264 6.79 5.57 4.35
N PRO A 265 5.77 5.32 5.19
CA PRO A 265 4.67 4.45 4.81
C PRO A 265 3.82 5.05 3.69
N VAL A 266 3.49 4.21 2.72
CA VAL A 266 2.61 4.54 1.60
C VAL A 266 1.53 3.46 1.49
N GLU A 267 0.30 3.89 1.29
CA GLU A 267 -0.84 3.02 1.05
C GLU A 267 -1.26 3.10 -0.41
N VAL A 268 -1.30 1.95 -1.06
CA VAL A 268 -1.78 1.80 -2.44
C VAL A 268 -3.10 1.06 -2.41
N GLN A 269 -4.13 1.65 -3.00
CA GLN A 269 -5.42 0.99 -3.15
C GLN A 269 -5.40 0.09 -4.37
N VAL A 270 -5.75 -1.18 -4.16
CA VAL A 270 -5.76 -2.24 -5.18
C VAL A 270 -7.19 -2.73 -5.37
N PRO A 271 -7.82 -2.45 -6.52
CA PRO A 271 -9.15 -2.99 -6.84
C PRO A 271 -9.11 -4.52 -6.90
N ASN A 272 -10.10 -5.16 -6.28
CA ASN A 272 -10.12 -6.63 -6.18
C ASN A 272 -11.51 -7.23 -6.42
N LYS A 273 -12.33 -6.63 -7.28
CA LYS A 273 -13.69 -7.11 -7.58
C LYS A 273 -13.76 -8.58 -8.00
N ALA A 274 -12.74 -9.05 -8.72
CA ALA A 274 -12.65 -10.44 -9.17
C ALA A 274 -12.07 -11.40 -8.11
N GLY A 275 -11.69 -10.93 -6.94
CA GLY A 275 -11.11 -11.76 -5.86
C GLY A 275 -9.77 -12.41 -6.22
N ARG A 276 -9.01 -11.84 -7.17
CA ARG A 276 -7.73 -12.41 -7.62
C ARG A 276 -6.59 -12.22 -6.63
N PHE A 277 -6.63 -11.12 -5.88
CA PHE A 277 -5.68 -10.84 -4.81
C PHE A 277 -6.21 -11.37 -3.49
N ILE A 278 -5.33 -11.97 -2.71
CA ILE A 278 -5.65 -12.53 -1.39
C ILE A 278 -5.12 -11.58 -0.33
N ALA A 279 -5.98 -11.22 0.64
CA ALA A 279 -5.56 -10.43 1.78
C ALA A 279 -4.50 -11.15 2.62
N HIS A 280 -3.67 -10.40 3.35
CA HIS A 280 -2.58 -10.89 4.19
C HIS A 280 -1.45 -11.61 3.44
N THR A 281 -1.38 -11.46 2.09
CA THR A 281 -0.27 -11.92 1.27
C THR A 281 0.65 -10.76 0.87
N LEU A 282 1.78 -11.08 0.25
CA LEU A 282 2.71 -10.10 -0.27
C LEU A 282 2.42 -9.78 -1.73
N ALA A 283 2.59 -8.52 -2.10
CA ALA A 283 2.56 -8.07 -3.48
C ALA A 283 3.72 -7.12 -3.77
N ARG A 284 4.14 -7.10 -5.02
CA ARG A 284 5.14 -6.18 -5.55
C ARG A 284 4.42 -5.00 -6.18
N ALA A 285 4.85 -3.80 -5.86
CA ALA A 285 4.42 -2.56 -6.49
C ALA A 285 5.55 -1.96 -7.30
N VAL A 286 5.28 -1.54 -8.53
CA VAL A 286 6.19 -0.75 -9.36
C VAL A 286 5.71 0.69 -9.35
N LEU A 287 6.46 1.53 -8.66
CA LEU A 287 6.19 2.96 -8.51
C LEU A 287 6.96 3.75 -9.55
N SER A 288 6.25 4.56 -10.35
CA SER A 288 6.90 5.55 -11.22
C SER A 288 7.20 6.82 -10.41
N LEU A 289 8.46 7.21 -10.37
CA LEU A 289 8.94 8.35 -9.61
C LEU A 289 9.10 9.57 -10.51
N GLY A 290 8.23 10.56 -10.31
CA GLY A 290 8.22 11.80 -11.10
C GLY A 290 7.58 11.66 -12.48
N ASP A 291 7.79 12.69 -13.31
CA ASP A 291 7.24 12.74 -14.65
C ASP A 291 8.13 11.99 -15.65
N ALA A 292 7.50 11.40 -16.66
CA ALA A 292 8.22 10.75 -17.74
C ALA A 292 9.05 11.79 -18.51
N GLN A 293 10.32 11.49 -18.73
CA GLN A 293 11.28 12.33 -19.44
C GLN A 293 11.81 11.58 -20.66
N ALA A 294 12.30 12.35 -21.64
CA ALA A 294 12.94 11.76 -22.80
C ALA A 294 14.15 10.92 -22.40
N ALA A 295 14.18 9.70 -22.85
CA ALA A 295 15.20 8.71 -22.56
C ALA A 295 15.42 7.83 -23.79
N ILE A 296 16.44 7.00 -23.76
CA ILE A 296 16.81 6.11 -24.85
C ILE A 296 16.83 4.68 -24.33
N SER A 297 16.12 3.80 -24.99
CA SER A 297 16.20 2.36 -24.73
C SER A 297 17.31 1.76 -25.55
N VAL A 298 18.25 1.11 -24.90
CA VAL A 298 19.36 0.37 -25.51
C VAL A 298 19.28 -1.10 -25.05
N PRO A 299 19.76 -2.08 -25.83
CA PRO A 299 19.89 -3.45 -25.35
C PRO A 299 20.74 -3.52 -24.08
N ALA A 300 20.39 -4.42 -23.15
CA ALA A 300 21.16 -4.60 -21.91
C ALA A 300 22.63 -4.96 -22.18
N SER A 301 22.90 -5.64 -23.28
CA SER A 301 24.21 -6.02 -23.78
C SER A 301 25.10 -4.84 -24.20
N ALA A 302 24.51 -3.69 -24.51
CA ALA A 302 25.26 -2.49 -24.92
C ALA A 302 25.74 -1.64 -23.73
N LEU A 303 25.22 -1.89 -22.53
CA LEU A 303 25.61 -1.18 -21.31
C LEU A 303 26.88 -1.78 -20.70
N SER A 304 27.90 -0.96 -20.50
CA SER A 304 29.09 -1.30 -19.73
C SER A 304 29.09 -0.55 -18.41
N SER A 305 29.37 -1.27 -17.30
CA SER A 305 29.42 -0.69 -15.96
C SER A 305 30.84 -0.62 -15.38
N ALA A 306 31.88 -0.96 -16.16
CA ALA A 306 33.27 -0.88 -15.72
C ALA A 306 33.70 0.58 -15.59
N GLY A 307 33.89 1.05 -14.37
CA GLY A 307 34.27 2.46 -14.10
C GLY A 307 33.12 3.47 -14.26
N GLY A 308 31.87 3.03 -14.01
CA GLY A 308 30.64 3.80 -14.15
C GLY A 308 29.80 3.39 -15.36
N ASP A 309 28.49 3.59 -15.28
CA ASP A 309 27.58 3.20 -16.36
C ASP A 309 27.83 4.07 -17.60
N HIS A 310 28.14 3.42 -18.74
CA HIS A 310 28.44 4.08 -20.01
C HIS A 310 28.08 3.17 -21.20
N VAL A 311 27.95 3.78 -22.36
CA VAL A 311 27.80 3.09 -23.64
C VAL A 311 28.90 3.57 -24.60
N TYR A 312 29.25 2.73 -25.56
CA TYR A 312 30.15 3.11 -26.63
C TYR A 312 29.35 3.54 -27.86
N VAL A 313 29.61 4.75 -28.34
CA VAL A 313 28.96 5.32 -29.53
C VAL A 313 29.99 5.41 -30.67
N LEU A 314 29.59 4.92 -31.84
CA LEU A 314 30.42 5.02 -33.02
C LEU A 314 30.31 6.41 -33.63
N SER A 315 31.45 7.11 -33.74
CA SER A 315 31.61 8.43 -34.39
C SER A 315 31.75 8.28 -35.89
N GLU A 316 31.63 9.41 -36.62
CA GLU A 316 31.98 9.49 -38.04
C GLU A 316 33.48 9.23 -38.17
N GLY A 317 33.91 8.14 -38.81
CA GLY A 317 35.32 7.77 -38.94
C GLY A 317 35.73 6.45 -38.30
N SER A 318 34.77 5.63 -37.87
CA SER A 318 35.00 4.30 -37.30
C SER A 318 35.73 4.30 -35.93
N GLU A 319 35.68 5.39 -35.20
CA GLU A 319 36.21 5.55 -33.85
C GLU A 319 35.07 5.43 -32.83
N VAL A 320 35.29 4.67 -31.75
CA VAL A 320 34.31 4.55 -30.68
C VAL A 320 34.62 5.57 -29.58
N ARG A 321 33.54 6.19 -29.07
CA ARG A 321 33.60 7.12 -27.97
C ARG A 321 32.79 6.60 -26.78
N ARG A 322 33.41 6.68 -25.60
CA ARG A 322 32.78 6.33 -24.35
C ARG A 322 31.85 7.48 -23.90
N VAL A 323 30.55 7.21 -23.84
CA VAL A 323 29.55 8.20 -23.42
C VAL A 323 28.96 7.78 -22.07
N PRO A 324 29.15 8.57 -21.01
CA PRO A 324 28.56 8.27 -19.71
C PRO A 324 27.03 8.39 -19.79
N VAL A 325 26.33 7.45 -19.16
CA VAL A 325 24.87 7.43 -19.16
C VAL A 325 24.34 7.27 -17.74
N GLN A 326 23.18 7.84 -17.50
CA GLN A 326 22.42 7.61 -16.28
C GLN A 326 21.37 6.54 -16.55
N VAL A 327 21.45 5.41 -15.89
CA VAL A 327 20.45 4.36 -15.98
C VAL A 327 19.19 4.80 -15.24
N ILE A 328 18.06 4.78 -15.97
CA ILE A 328 16.73 5.13 -15.44
C ILE A 328 15.97 3.87 -15.06
N ASP A 329 16.04 2.84 -15.92
CA ASP A 329 15.31 1.59 -15.72
C ASP A 329 16.13 0.43 -16.30
N ARG A 330 16.16 -0.72 -15.60
CA ARG A 330 16.84 -1.95 -16.05
C ARG A 330 15.80 -3.03 -16.27
N GLY A 331 15.48 -3.28 -17.53
CA GLY A 331 14.70 -4.46 -17.92
C GLY A 331 15.59 -5.69 -18.19
N ALA A 332 14.97 -6.83 -18.46
CA ALA A 332 15.68 -8.08 -18.76
C ALA A 332 16.50 -7.97 -20.06
N ASP A 333 15.91 -7.45 -21.13
CA ASP A 333 16.51 -7.40 -22.47
C ASP A 333 16.97 -5.99 -22.85
N SER A 334 16.51 -4.95 -22.20
CA SER A 334 16.82 -3.56 -22.52
C SER A 334 16.97 -2.71 -21.28
N VAL A 335 17.81 -1.69 -21.39
CA VAL A 335 18.05 -0.69 -20.34
C VAL A 335 17.65 0.66 -20.87
N VAL A 336 16.91 1.42 -20.07
CA VAL A 336 16.54 2.79 -20.37
C VAL A 336 17.56 3.72 -19.74
N VAL A 337 18.21 4.51 -20.59
CA VAL A 337 19.27 5.40 -20.17
C VAL A 337 18.99 6.85 -20.57
N ARG A 338 19.53 7.76 -19.80
CA ARG A 338 19.61 9.18 -20.16
C ARG A 338 21.07 9.55 -20.44
N SER A 339 21.27 10.26 -21.51
CA SER A 339 22.57 10.82 -21.89
C SER A 339 22.42 12.31 -22.16
N GLN A 340 23.50 13.06 -21.94
CA GLN A 340 23.61 14.46 -22.37
C GLN A 340 23.94 14.57 -23.87
N GLU A 341 24.44 13.49 -24.45
CA GLU A 341 24.82 13.40 -25.84
C GLU A 341 23.85 12.47 -26.60
N PRO A 342 23.66 12.70 -27.91
CA PRO A 342 22.79 11.84 -28.72
C PRO A 342 23.42 10.46 -28.90
N LEU A 343 22.64 9.42 -28.58
CA LEU A 343 23.02 8.01 -28.74
C LEU A 343 22.41 7.49 -30.06
N LEU A 344 23.13 7.65 -31.17
CA LEU A 344 22.61 7.27 -32.50
C LEU A 344 23.12 5.89 -32.95
N ARG A 345 24.39 5.60 -32.74
CA ARG A 345 25.07 4.37 -33.18
C ARG A 345 25.79 3.74 -32.00
N VAL A 346 25.06 2.99 -31.18
CA VAL A 346 25.57 2.36 -29.96
C VAL A 346 26.14 0.98 -30.32
N VAL A 347 27.30 0.67 -29.76
CA VAL A 347 27.94 -0.65 -29.91
C VAL A 347 27.23 -1.67 -29.05
N ASP A 348 26.84 -2.80 -29.66
CA ASP A 348 26.29 -3.95 -28.94
C ASP A 348 27.42 -4.91 -28.55
N TYR A 349 27.31 -5.53 -27.38
CA TYR A 349 28.35 -6.44 -26.84
C TYR A 349 29.76 -5.84 -26.89
N PRO A 350 30.03 -4.66 -26.28
CA PRO A 350 31.38 -4.10 -26.31
C PRO A 350 32.39 -5.06 -25.66
N ALA A 351 33.49 -5.32 -26.37
CA ALA A 351 34.55 -6.14 -25.82
C ALA A 351 35.13 -5.53 -24.53
N SER A 352 35.55 -6.35 -23.58
CA SER A 352 36.01 -5.88 -22.26
C SER A 352 37.28 -5.03 -22.32
N ASP A 353 38.04 -5.12 -23.42
CA ASP A 353 39.26 -4.37 -23.71
C ASP A 353 39.01 -3.16 -24.64
N LEU A 354 37.75 -2.87 -25.01
CA LEU A 354 37.39 -1.72 -25.82
C LEU A 354 37.63 -0.43 -25.00
N VAL A 355 38.47 0.42 -25.57
CA VAL A 355 38.83 1.71 -24.92
C VAL A 355 38.28 2.88 -25.75
N ASP A 356 38.17 4.01 -25.07
CA ASP A 356 37.80 5.30 -25.72
C ASP A 356 38.79 5.68 -26.81
N GLY A 357 38.31 6.09 -27.96
CA GLY A 357 39.15 6.43 -29.13
C GLY A 357 39.60 5.24 -29.98
N ALA A 358 39.18 4.01 -29.69
CA ALA A 358 39.57 2.83 -30.47
C ALA A 358 38.93 2.84 -31.86
N HIS A 359 39.70 2.51 -32.90
CA HIS A 359 39.16 2.28 -34.23
C HIS A 359 38.53 0.89 -34.35
N VAL A 360 37.31 0.82 -34.83
CA VAL A 360 36.54 -0.40 -34.99
C VAL A 360 36.01 -0.60 -36.41
N SER A 361 35.71 -1.81 -36.79
CA SER A 361 35.00 -2.12 -38.02
C SER A 361 33.57 -2.60 -37.68
N VAL A 362 32.57 -2.07 -38.38
CA VAL A 362 31.18 -2.51 -38.20
C VAL A 362 30.97 -3.78 -39.00
N ARG A 363 30.43 -4.77 -38.35
CA ARG A 363 30.13 -6.09 -38.93
C ARG A 363 28.67 -6.18 -39.36
#